data_e8429e9160ed7e12c1e51a928e571503
#
_entry.id   e8429e9160ed7e12c1e51a928e571503
#
_cell.length_a   1.000
_cell.length_b   1.000
_cell.length_c   1.000
_cell.angle_alpha   90.00
_cell.angle_beta   90.00
_cell.angle_gamma   90.00
#
_symmetry.space_group_name_H-M   'P 1'
#
loop_
_entity.id
_entity.type
_entity.pdbx_description
1 polymer ?
#
loop_
_entity_poly.entity_id
_entity_poly.type
_entity_poly.pdbx_seq_one_letter_code
_entity_poly.pdbx_strand_id
1 'polypeptide(L)'
;MQRAVELVSHGATLRGMEHIPDQAAETYPAVLLFHGFTGNRLEPHRMFLKISRMLEDIGYASFRFDFMGSGESDGNFEDMTLSTEMADAHRMVDWVKQHPKVDARRVVLLGLSMGGLVASLVAGDRPDDVWRLILMAPAGNMPGIVRSIESSQAVQPDAEVFDHAGNLVGRAFADDLRGLEVFPRAARYRGPVLLIHGEKDETVPYQVSEQYRDLAYGDCASIHIVPDANHTFDGHAWENEVLAAIRGFLA
;
A
#
# COMPACT_ATOMS: atom_id res chain seq x y z
N MET A 1 22.55 -1.48 0.52
CA MET A 1 22.65 -2.14 1.86
C MET A 1 21.25 -2.43 2.40
N GLN A 2 20.99 -3.65 2.90
CA GLN A 2 19.70 -4.05 3.51
C GLN A 2 19.84 -4.19 5.03
N ARG A 3 18.94 -3.57 5.82
CA ARG A 3 18.99 -3.59 7.29
C ARG A 3 17.58 -3.64 7.88
N ALA A 4 17.40 -4.37 9.01
CA ALA A 4 16.18 -4.31 9.80
C ALA A 4 16.06 -2.96 10.50
N VAL A 5 14.82 -2.45 10.56
CA VAL A 5 14.49 -1.19 11.24
C VAL A 5 13.23 -1.36 12.07
N GLU A 6 13.13 -0.55 13.10
CA GLU A 6 11.97 -0.51 13.99
C GLU A 6 11.46 0.93 14.12
N LEU A 7 10.16 1.05 14.27
CA LEU A 7 9.45 2.32 14.42
C LEU A 7 8.39 2.17 15.51
N VAL A 8 8.35 3.09 16.46
CA VAL A 8 7.26 3.12 17.45
C VAL A 8 6.09 3.96 16.92
N SER A 9 4.93 3.34 16.85
CA SER A 9 3.65 3.93 16.46
C SER A 9 2.61 3.62 17.54
N HIS A 10 2.02 4.65 18.15
CA HIS A 10 0.96 4.54 19.16
C HIS A 10 1.23 3.51 20.30
N GLY A 11 2.50 3.34 20.67
CA GLY A 11 2.93 2.41 21.73
C GLY A 11 3.24 0.99 21.25
N ALA A 12 2.98 0.68 19.97
CA ALA A 12 3.37 -0.57 19.32
C ALA A 12 4.67 -0.39 18.53
N THR A 13 5.48 -1.45 18.45
CA THR A 13 6.69 -1.50 17.62
C THR A 13 6.34 -2.06 16.24
N LEU A 14 6.49 -1.26 15.20
CA LEU A 14 6.40 -1.70 13.82
C LEU A 14 7.77 -2.17 13.34
N ARG A 15 7.84 -3.37 12.76
CA ARG A 15 9.08 -3.97 12.27
C ARG A 15 9.16 -3.89 10.77
N GLY A 16 10.33 -3.50 10.28
CA GLY A 16 10.51 -3.24 8.86
C GLY A 16 11.92 -3.54 8.36
N MET A 17 12.09 -3.25 7.09
CA MET A 17 13.38 -3.35 6.39
C MET A 17 13.62 -2.09 5.57
N GLU A 18 14.84 -1.58 5.63
CA GLU A 18 15.34 -0.56 4.71
C GLU A 18 16.29 -1.17 3.67
N HIS A 19 16.26 -0.62 2.48
CA HIS A 19 17.27 -0.83 1.44
C HIS A 19 17.81 0.54 1.06
N ILE A 20 19.09 0.76 1.30
CA ILE A 20 19.79 1.99 0.94
C ILE A 20 20.78 1.66 -0.16
N PRO A 21 20.78 2.38 -1.31
CA PRO A 21 21.74 2.16 -2.38
C PRO A 21 23.18 2.25 -1.88
N ASP A 22 24.06 1.41 -2.43
CA ASP A 22 25.50 1.44 -2.13
C ASP A 22 26.25 2.52 -2.92
N GLN A 23 25.58 3.21 -3.83
CA GLN A 23 26.13 4.33 -4.60
C GLN A 23 26.49 5.50 -3.68
N ALA A 24 27.50 6.26 -4.03
CA ALA A 24 27.95 7.42 -3.24
C ALA A 24 27.03 8.63 -3.49
N ALA A 25 26.00 8.78 -2.67
CA ALA A 25 25.17 9.98 -2.63
C ALA A 25 24.93 10.41 -1.19
N GLU A 26 24.69 11.69 -0.97
CA GLU A 26 24.35 12.22 0.36
C GLU A 26 22.96 11.73 0.79
N THR A 27 21.98 11.90 -0.09
CA THR A 27 20.59 11.45 0.10
C THR A 27 20.04 10.83 -1.19
N TYR A 28 19.00 10.03 -1.06
CA TYR A 28 18.31 9.32 -2.15
C TYR A 28 16.81 9.67 -2.17
N PRO A 29 16.16 9.67 -3.34
CA PRO A 29 14.71 9.55 -3.36
C PRO A 29 14.31 8.23 -2.68
N ALA A 30 13.15 8.20 -2.04
CA ALA A 30 12.74 7.04 -1.27
C ALA A 30 11.36 6.55 -1.68
N VAL A 31 11.16 5.22 -1.62
CA VAL A 31 9.86 4.58 -1.78
C VAL A 31 9.47 3.92 -0.47
N LEU A 32 8.31 4.28 0.07
CA LEU A 32 7.69 3.62 1.21
C LEU A 32 6.59 2.69 0.70
N LEU A 33 6.67 1.40 1.06
CA LEU A 33 5.80 0.35 0.56
C LEU A 33 4.79 -0.09 1.63
N PHE A 34 3.51 -0.12 1.29
CA PHE A 34 2.38 -0.52 2.14
C PHE A 34 1.78 -1.83 1.64
N HIS A 35 1.79 -2.85 2.48
CA HIS A 35 1.24 -4.17 2.15
C HIS A 35 -0.29 -4.23 2.20
N GLY A 36 -0.85 -5.27 1.59
CA GLY A 36 -2.29 -5.49 1.53
C GLY A 36 -2.87 -6.14 2.78
N PHE A 37 -4.21 -6.29 2.78
CA PHE A 37 -4.98 -6.96 3.83
C PHE A 37 -4.49 -8.38 4.04
N THR A 38 -4.28 -8.80 5.30
CA THR A 38 -3.66 -10.07 5.71
C THR A 38 -2.23 -10.30 5.22
N GLY A 39 -1.64 -9.31 4.57
CA GLY A 39 -0.27 -9.35 4.06
C GLY A 39 0.79 -9.03 5.11
N ASN A 40 1.99 -8.85 4.65
CA ASN A 40 3.13 -8.37 5.42
C ASN A 40 4.13 -7.67 4.49
N ARG A 41 5.19 -7.08 5.04
CA ARG A 41 6.23 -6.33 4.31
C ARG A 41 6.90 -7.05 3.13
N LEU A 42 6.67 -8.34 2.93
CA LEU A 42 7.22 -9.10 1.80
C LEU A 42 6.26 -9.19 0.63
N GLU A 43 4.98 -9.28 0.91
CA GLU A 43 3.91 -9.63 -0.02
C GLU A 43 4.08 -11.03 -0.67
N PRO A 44 3.05 -11.62 -1.30
CA PRO A 44 3.16 -12.92 -1.95
C PRO A 44 4.39 -13.01 -2.85
N HIS A 45 5.01 -14.20 -2.91
CA HIS A 45 6.23 -14.50 -3.68
C HIS A 45 7.37 -13.47 -3.53
N ARG A 46 7.41 -12.75 -2.39
CA ARG A 46 8.42 -11.73 -2.04
C ARG A 46 8.43 -10.54 -3.00
N MET A 47 7.27 -10.14 -3.53
CA MET A 47 7.15 -9.07 -4.51
C MET A 47 7.79 -7.77 -4.01
N PHE A 48 7.49 -7.35 -2.78
CA PHE A 48 8.04 -6.10 -2.22
C PHE A 48 9.57 -6.15 -2.01
N LEU A 49 10.13 -7.32 -1.71
CA LEU A 49 11.58 -7.46 -1.68
C LEU A 49 12.21 -7.32 -3.08
N LYS A 50 11.56 -7.85 -4.12
CA LYS A 50 12.05 -7.74 -5.49
C LYS A 50 11.95 -6.29 -5.98
N ILE A 51 10.84 -5.61 -5.67
CA ILE A 51 10.69 -4.17 -5.89
C ILE A 51 11.81 -3.39 -5.18
N SER A 52 12.06 -3.66 -3.88
CA SER A 52 13.12 -2.98 -3.12
C SER A 52 14.51 -3.15 -3.72
N ARG A 53 14.83 -4.34 -4.24
CA ARG A 53 16.10 -4.59 -4.93
C ARG A 53 16.20 -3.84 -6.26
N MET A 54 15.13 -3.85 -7.06
CA MET A 54 15.07 -3.09 -8.29
C MET A 54 15.21 -1.58 -8.04
N LEU A 55 14.60 -1.06 -6.96
CA LEU A 55 14.71 0.33 -6.55
C LEU A 55 16.16 0.68 -6.13
N GLU A 56 16.82 -0.20 -5.37
CA GLU A 56 18.24 -0.04 -5.01
C GLU A 56 19.13 0.06 -6.26
N ASP A 57 18.88 -0.78 -7.28
CA ASP A 57 19.62 -0.76 -8.56
C ASP A 57 19.47 0.56 -9.32
N ILE A 58 18.34 1.26 -9.21
CA ILE A 58 18.08 2.55 -9.87
C ILE A 58 18.32 3.76 -8.97
N GLY A 59 18.94 3.57 -7.81
CA GLY A 59 19.35 4.65 -6.92
C GLY A 59 18.25 5.21 -6.01
N TYR A 60 17.20 4.42 -5.72
CA TYR A 60 16.17 4.75 -4.73
C TYR A 60 16.38 3.98 -3.43
N ALA A 61 16.29 4.67 -2.31
CA ALA A 61 16.08 4.02 -1.03
C ALA A 61 14.66 3.43 -0.98
N SER A 62 14.47 2.36 -0.22
CA SER A 62 13.11 1.82 0.01
C SER A 62 12.93 1.34 1.44
N PHE A 63 11.70 1.48 1.93
CA PHE A 63 11.28 1.14 3.27
C PHE A 63 9.98 0.36 3.20
N ARG A 64 9.88 -0.74 3.93
CA ARG A 64 8.69 -1.58 4.04
C ARG A 64 8.56 -2.08 5.45
N PHE A 65 7.42 -1.79 6.06
CA PHE A 65 7.08 -2.19 7.43
C PHE A 65 5.90 -3.15 7.41
N ASP A 66 5.79 -3.98 8.42
CA ASP A 66 4.53 -4.61 8.77
C ASP A 66 3.69 -3.59 9.54
N PHE A 67 2.41 -3.44 9.20
CA PHE A 67 1.46 -2.65 10.00
C PHE A 67 1.23 -3.32 11.36
N MET A 68 0.71 -2.57 12.33
CA MET A 68 0.32 -3.12 13.63
C MET A 68 -0.63 -4.33 13.46
N GLY A 69 -0.33 -5.42 14.17
CA GLY A 69 -1.10 -6.68 14.07
C GLY A 69 -0.76 -7.55 12.86
N SER A 70 0.18 -7.11 12.00
CA SER A 70 0.60 -7.86 10.81
C SER A 70 2.06 -8.30 10.92
N GLY A 71 2.40 -9.40 10.25
CA GLY A 71 3.76 -9.92 10.15
C GLY A 71 4.42 -10.14 11.51
N GLU A 72 5.49 -9.39 11.80
CA GLU A 72 6.21 -9.44 13.09
C GLU A 72 6.06 -8.16 13.91
N SER A 73 5.22 -7.20 13.49
CA SER A 73 4.89 -6.01 14.28
C SER A 73 4.02 -6.38 15.49
N ASP A 74 4.07 -5.54 16.53
CA ASP A 74 3.28 -5.75 17.74
C ASP A 74 1.77 -5.63 17.44
N GLY A 75 0.93 -6.18 18.34
CA GLY A 75 -0.54 -6.16 18.23
C GLY A 75 -1.11 -7.44 17.64
N ASN A 76 -2.44 -7.49 17.54
CA ASN A 76 -3.16 -8.60 16.93
C ASN A 76 -3.90 -8.12 15.68
N PHE A 77 -4.05 -8.98 14.68
CA PHE A 77 -4.71 -8.60 13.42
C PHE A 77 -6.18 -8.24 13.63
N GLU A 78 -6.85 -8.84 14.61
CA GLU A 78 -8.25 -8.55 14.97
C GLU A 78 -8.49 -7.12 15.50
N ASP A 79 -7.41 -6.46 15.98
CA ASP A 79 -7.46 -5.06 16.45
C ASP A 79 -7.22 -4.06 15.31
N MET A 80 -6.86 -4.54 14.11
CA MET A 80 -6.59 -3.70 12.95
C MET A 80 -7.88 -3.05 12.42
N THR A 81 -7.77 -1.77 12.09
CA THR A 81 -8.76 -1.00 11.33
C THR A 81 -8.08 -0.19 10.25
N LEU A 82 -8.83 0.37 9.30
CA LEU A 82 -8.23 1.30 8.33
C LEU A 82 -7.63 2.52 9.03
N SER A 83 -8.29 3.03 10.09
CA SER A 83 -7.80 4.17 10.87
C SER A 83 -6.48 3.86 11.57
N THR A 84 -6.29 2.66 12.12
CA THR A 84 -5.00 2.27 12.73
C THR A 84 -3.91 2.14 11.68
N GLU A 85 -4.17 1.53 10.51
CA GLU A 85 -3.20 1.48 9.42
C GLU A 85 -2.87 2.87 8.84
N MET A 86 -3.86 3.76 8.74
CA MET A 86 -3.62 5.15 8.35
C MET A 86 -2.71 5.87 9.34
N ALA A 87 -2.92 5.68 10.65
CA ALA A 87 -2.09 6.26 11.68
C ALA A 87 -0.64 5.75 11.61
N ASP A 88 -0.46 4.44 11.42
CA ASP A 88 0.85 3.83 11.20
C ASP A 88 1.52 4.36 9.92
N ALA A 89 0.77 4.45 8.82
CA ALA A 89 1.28 4.96 7.55
C ALA A 89 1.74 6.42 7.67
N HIS A 90 0.98 7.28 8.35
CA HIS A 90 1.40 8.65 8.63
C HIS A 90 2.69 8.69 9.44
N ARG A 91 2.80 7.84 10.46
CA ARG A 91 4.01 7.74 11.28
C ARG A 91 5.21 7.23 10.48
N MET A 92 5.00 6.24 9.59
CA MET A 92 6.03 5.74 8.68
C MET A 92 6.53 6.85 7.72
N VAL A 93 5.63 7.66 7.16
CA VAL A 93 6.00 8.81 6.31
C VAL A 93 6.87 9.80 7.08
N ASP A 94 6.49 10.16 8.31
CA ASP A 94 7.28 11.06 9.14
C ASP A 94 8.67 10.50 9.43
N TRP A 95 8.75 9.21 9.75
CA TRP A 95 10.01 8.53 10.04
C TRP A 95 10.93 8.48 8.80
N VAL A 96 10.38 8.13 7.63
CA VAL A 96 11.13 8.09 6.36
C VAL A 96 11.65 9.48 5.99
N LYS A 97 10.83 10.53 6.13
CA LYS A 97 11.24 11.91 5.84
C LYS A 97 12.36 12.43 6.75
N GLN A 98 12.46 11.90 7.97
CA GLN A 98 13.51 12.24 8.93
C GLN A 98 14.77 11.37 8.78
N HIS A 99 14.73 10.35 7.93
CA HIS A 99 15.86 9.43 7.75
C HIS A 99 17.06 10.15 7.08
N PRO A 100 18.30 10.04 7.65
CA PRO A 100 19.46 10.84 7.20
C PRO A 100 19.90 10.55 5.75
N LYS A 101 19.46 9.43 5.17
CA LYS A 101 19.74 9.04 3.79
C LYS A 101 18.62 9.33 2.80
N VAL A 102 17.55 10.00 3.21
CA VAL A 102 16.39 10.28 2.38
C VAL A 102 16.34 11.76 1.97
N ASP A 103 16.10 12.03 0.69
CA ASP A 103 15.64 13.34 0.25
C ASP A 103 14.14 13.48 0.59
N ALA A 104 13.86 14.20 1.65
CA ALA A 104 12.49 14.38 2.19
C ALA A 104 11.51 15.02 1.19
N ARG A 105 11.99 15.62 0.09
CA ARG A 105 11.15 16.19 -0.98
C ARG A 105 10.82 15.18 -2.07
N ARG A 106 11.45 14.00 -2.07
CA ARG A 106 11.28 12.96 -3.10
C ARG A 106 10.88 11.64 -2.46
N VAL A 107 9.78 11.66 -1.69
CA VAL A 107 9.18 10.46 -1.10
C VAL A 107 8.05 9.98 -2.01
N VAL A 108 8.13 8.73 -2.41
CA VAL A 108 7.12 8.01 -3.21
C VAL A 108 6.38 7.05 -2.29
N LEU A 109 5.06 7.02 -2.38
CA LEU A 109 4.27 5.96 -1.73
C LEU A 109 3.94 4.89 -2.78
N LEU A 110 4.08 3.63 -2.39
CA LEU A 110 3.68 2.48 -3.18
C LEU A 110 2.82 1.57 -2.31
N GLY A 111 1.66 1.15 -2.80
CA GLY A 111 0.81 0.21 -2.04
C GLY A 111 0.15 -0.83 -2.92
N LEU A 112 0.01 -2.06 -2.40
CA LEU A 112 -0.72 -3.16 -3.03
C LEU A 112 -2.06 -3.35 -2.35
N SER A 113 -3.15 -3.51 -3.11
CA SER A 113 -4.48 -3.87 -2.58
C SER A 113 -4.96 -2.87 -1.53
N MET A 114 -5.21 -3.30 -0.28
CA MET A 114 -5.54 -2.40 0.84
C MET A 114 -4.40 -1.41 1.14
N GLY A 115 -3.13 -1.82 1.01
CA GLY A 115 -2.00 -0.89 1.08
C GLY A 115 -2.05 0.19 -0.01
N GLY A 116 -2.62 -0.12 -1.19
CA GLY A 116 -2.91 0.86 -2.25
C GLY A 116 -4.02 1.84 -1.84
N LEU A 117 -5.07 1.37 -1.18
CA LEU A 117 -6.08 2.23 -0.56
C LEU A 117 -5.44 3.17 0.46
N VAL A 118 -4.66 2.63 1.41
CA VAL A 118 -3.94 3.41 2.43
C VAL A 118 -3.04 4.46 1.76
N ALA A 119 -2.21 4.06 0.78
CA ALA A 119 -1.32 4.97 0.06
C ALA A 119 -2.08 6.13 -0.61
N SER A 120 -3.24 5.84 -1.22
CA SER A 120 -4.08 6.84 -1.88
C SER A 120 -4.65 7.86 -0.90
N LEU A 121 -5.10 7.41 0.27
CA LEU A 121 -5.66 8.26 1.32
C LEU A 121 -4.57 9.10 2.01
N VAL A 122 -3.41 8.49 2.32
CA VAL A 122 -2.25 9.22 2.88
C VAL A 122 -1.78 10.30 1.92
N ALA A 123 -1.69 10.01 0.61
CA ALA A 123 -1.34 11.02 -0.39
C ALA A 123 -2.37 12.16 -0.44
N GLY A 124 -3.66 11.85 -0.30
CA GLY A 124 -4.72 12.86 -0.23
C GLY A 124 -4.68 13.72 1.04
N ASP A 125 -4.26 13.17 2.17
CA ASP A 125 -4.12 13.90 3.43
C ASP A 125 -2.83 14.72 3.52
N ARG A 126 -1.78 14.28 2.83
CA ARG A 126 -0.43 14.86 2.86
C ARG A 126 0.12 15.13 1.45
N PRO A 127 -0.61 15.90 0.60
CA PRO A 127 -0.24 16.04 -0.80
C PRO A 127 1.15 16.65 -1.03
N ASP A 128 1.62 17.51 -0.12
CA ASP A 128 2.92 18.17 -0.20
C ASP A 128 4.08 17.26 0.26
N ASP A 129 3.79 16.16 0.94
CA ASP A 129 4.77 15.20 1.43
C ASP A 129 5.04 14.04 0.45
N VAL A 130 4.20 13.90 -0.57
CA VAL A 130 4.26 12.81 -1.54
C VAL A 130 4.67 13.35 -2.92
N TRP A 131 5.84 12.92 -3.38
CA TRP A 131 6.36 13.34 -4.69
C TRP A 131 5.70 12.60 -5.86
N ARG A 132 5.54 11.26 -5.74
CA ARG A 132 4.86 10.38 -6.72
C ARG A 132 4.09 9.29 -5.97
N LEU A 133 3.07 8.73 -6.62
CA LEU A 133 2.22 7.69 -6.05
C LEU A 133 2.14 6.50 -7.00
N ILE A 134 2.31 5.29 -6.46
CA ILE A 134 2.18 4.03 -7.21
C ILE A 134 1.14 3.15 -6.50
N LEU A 135 0.09 2.78 -7.20
CA LEU A 135 -1.01 1.99 -6.69
C LEU A 135 -1.11 0.68 -7.48
N MET A 136 -0.87 -0.44 -6.82
CA MET A 136 -0.96 -1.78 -7.39
C MET A 136 -2.26 -2.42 -6.95
N ALA A 137 -3.15 -2.75 -7.88
CA ALA A 137 -4.47 -3.34 -7.62
C ALA A 137 -5.19 -2.69 -6.41
N PRO A 138 -5.32 -1.33 -6.35
CA PRO A 138 -5.74 -0.62 -5.14
C PRO A 138 -7.20 -0.91 -4.78
N ALA A 139 -7.46 -1.30 -3.53
CA ALA A 139 -8.78 -1.72 -3.05
C ALA A 139 -9.72 -0.53 -2.72
N GLY A 140 -9.89 0.43 -3.65
CA GLY A 140 -10.78 1.58 -3.48
C GLY A 140 -12.26 1.22 -3.32
N ASN A 141 -12.64 0.00 -3.67
CA ASN A 141 -13.97 -0.57 -3.50
C ASN A 141 -14.19 -1.26 -2.13
N MET A 142 -13.20 -1.27 -1.24
CA MET A 142 -13.26 -1.96 0.07
C MET A 142 -14.54 -1.63 0.88
N PRO A 143 -15.00 -0.36 0.97
CA PRO A 143 -16.27 -0.06 1.64
C PRO A 143 -17.50 -0.77 1.03
N GLY A 144 -17.46 -1.00 -0.29
CA GLY A 144 -18.51 -1.76 -0.99
C GLY A 144 -18.44 -3.25 -0.70
N ILE A 145 -17.24 -3.83 -0.63
CA ILE A 145 -17.02 -5.23 -0.29
C ILE A 145 -17.55 -5.52 1.10
N VAL A 146 -17.20 -4.71 2.09
CA VAL A 146 -17.69 -4.88 3.47
C VAL A 146 -19.21 -4.83 3.53
N ARG A 147 -19.85 -3.84 2.91
CA ARG A 147 -21.32 -3.78 2.85
C ARG A 147 -21.94 -5.02 2.21
N SER A 148 -21.32 -5.57 1.18
CA SER A 148 -21.80 -6.81 0.53
C SER A 148 -21.72 -8.01 1.47
N ILE A 149 -20.62 -8.16 2.20
CA ILE A 149 -20.43 -9.23 3.19
C ILE A 149 -21.46 -9.12 4.31
N GLU A 150 -21.68 -7.94 4.88
CA GLU A 150 -22.67 -7.68 5.91
C GLU A 150 -24.11 -8.03 5.44
N SER A 151 -24.43 -7.66 4.20
CA SER A 151 -25.77 -7.94 3.63
C SER A 151 -26.01 -9.40 3.27
N SER A 152 -24.96 -10.18 3.06
CA SER A 152 -25.05 -11.60 2.68
C SER A 152 -25.41 -12.53 3.83
N GLN A 153 -25.52 -12.05 5.06
CA GLN A 153 -25.71 -12.84 6.30
C GLN A 153 -24.61 -13.89 6.54
N ALA A 154 -23.49 -13.79 5.84
CA ALA A 154 -22.34 -14.67 6.02
C ALA A 154 -21.64 -14.43 7.37
N VAL A 155 -21.84 -13.27 7.96
CA VAL A 155 -21.35 -12.90 9.29
C VAL A 155 -22.53 -12.79 10.25
N GLN A 156 -22.42 -13.43 11.43
CA GLN A 156 -23.45 -13.29 12.47
C GLN A 156 -23.54 -11.81 12.89
N PRO A 157 -24.75 -11.22 12.99
CA PRO A 157 -24.92 -9.79 13.27
C PRO A 157 -24.24 -9.29 14.56
N ASP A 158 -24.07 -10.17 15.54
CA ASP A 158 -23.52 -9.85 16.86
C ASP A 158 -22.07 -10.34 17.05
N ALA A 159 -21.43 -10.90 16.02
CA ALA A 159 -20.05 -11.36 16.13
C ALA A 159 -19.10 -10.16 16.24
N GLU A 160 -18.29 -10.11 17.29
CA GLU A 160 -17.23 -9.10 17.50
C GLU A 160 -16.04 -9.32 16.57
N VAL A 161 -15.80 -10.58 16.21
CA VAL A 161 -14.72 -11.02 15.27
C VAL A 161 -15.26 -12.10 14.34
N PHE A 162 -14.70 -12.18 13.16
CA PHE A 162 -14.98 -13.23 12.18
C PHE A 162 -13.68 -13.80 11.61
N ASP A 163 -13.71 -15.09 11.23
CA ASP A 163 -12.58 -15.76 10.61
C ASP A 163 -12.54 -15.44 9.10
N HIS A 164 -11.41 -14.94 8.63
CA HIS A 164 -11.10 -14.76 7.21
C HIS A 164 -9.84 -15.53 6.87
N ALA A 165 -9.98 -16.73 6.34
CA ALA A 165 -8.89 -17.61 5.94
C ALA A 165 -7.82 -17.81 7.04
N GLY A 166 -8.26 -17.99 8.29
CA GLY A 166 -7.40 -18.19 9.46
C GLY A 166 -6.95 -16.90 10.16
N ASN A 167 -7.30 -15.74 9.63
CA ASN A 167 -7.09 -14.46 10.31
C ASN A 167 -8.38 -14.02 10.99
N LEU A 168 -8.30 -13.68 12.26
CA LEU A 168 -9.43 -13.06 12.96
C LEU A 168 -9.51 -11.59 12.56
N VAL A 169 -10.68 -11.13 12.11
CA VAL A 169 -10.95 -9.76 11.71
C VAL A 169 -12.01 -9.18 12.64
N GLY A 170 -11.70 -8.07 13.29
CA GLY A 170 -12.61 -7.39 14.20
C GLY A 170 -13.73 -6.66 13.47
N ARG A 171 -14.91 -6.59 14.10
CA ARG A 171 -16.03 -5.78 13.60
C ARG A 171 -15.64 -4.31 13.42
N ALA A 172 -14.77 -3.80 14.29
CA ALA A 172 -14.25 -2.43 14.20
C ALA A 172 -13.67 -2.08 12.83
N PHE A 173 -13.07 -3.05 12.10
CA PHE A 173 -12.61 -2.85 10.74
C PHE A 173 -13.77 -2.53 9.77
N ALA A 174 -14.87 -3.28 9.86
CA ALA A 174 -16.04 -3.02 9.02
C ALA A 174 -16.70 -1.68 9.37
N ASP A 175 -16.80 -1.36 10.67
CA ASP A 175 -17.36 -0.11 11.15
C ASP A 175 -16.59 1.10 10.68
N ASP A 176 -15.26 1.01 10.67
CA ASP A 176 -14.35 2.06 10.25
C ASP A 176 -14.42 2.36 8.73
N LEU A 177 -14.78 1.37 7.93
CA LEU A 177 -14.98 1.52 6.49
C LEU A 177 -16.36 2.11 6.11
N ARG A 178 -17.32 2.17 7.06
CA ARG A 178 -18.63 2.74 6.78
C ARG A 178 -18.55 4.25 6.56
N GLY A 179 -19.10 4.68 5.44
CA GLY A 179 -19.12 6.12 5.10
C GLY A 179 -17.78 6.68 4.62
N LEU A 180 -16.75 5.85 4.43
CA LEU A 180 -15.48 6.28 3.87
C LEU A 180 -15.66 6.73 2.41
N GLU A 181 -15.33 7.97 2.13
CA GLU A 181 -15.29 8.55 0.79
C GLU A 181 -13.87 8.49 0.22
N VAL A 182 -13.53 7.35 -0.41
CA VAL A 182 -12.18 7.07 -0.91
C VAL A 182 -11.75 8.07 -1.97
N PHE A 183 -12.49 8.18 -3.07
CA PHE A 183 -12.09 8.98 -4.24
C PHE A 183 -12.04 10.49 -3.96
N PRO A 184 -13.01 11.11 -3.26
CA PRO A 184 -12.93 12.52 -2.90
C PRO A 184 -11.73 12.86 -2.01
N ARG A 185 -11.35 11.96 -1.10
CA ARG A 185 -10.17 12.13 -0.24
C ARG A 185 -8.87 11.97 -1.04
N ALA A 186 -8.76 10.90 -1.84
CA ALA A 186 -7.63 10.64 -2.72
C ALA A 186 -7.41 11.77 -3.74
N ALA A 187 -8.50 12.39 -4.24
CA ALA A 187 -8.47 13.48 -5.22
C ALA A 187 -7.77 14.77 -4.74
N ARG A 188 -7.46 14.90 -3.46
CA ARG A 188 -6.68 16.02 -2.94
C ARG A 188 -5.22 15.96 -3.37
N TYR A 189 -4.70 14.77 -3.68
CA TYR A 189 -3.37 14.61 -4.26
C TYR A 189 -3.40 14.93 -5.77
N ARG A 190 -2.46 15.74 -6.24
CA ARG A 190 -2.36 16.23 -7.63
C ARG A 190 -1.02 15.95 -8.29
N GLY A 191 -0.15 15.20 -7.62
CA GLY A 191 1.09 14.75 -8.21
C GLY A 191 0.91 13.56 -9.16
N PRO A 192 2.00 13.09 -9.81
CA PRO A 192 1.94 11.96 -10.74
C PRO A 192 1.53 10.65 -10.06
N VAL A 193 0.65 9.88 -10.71
CA VAL A 193 0.15 8.58 -10.23
C VAL A 193 0.35 7.51 -11.29
N LEU A 194 0.90 6.37 -10.88
CA LEU A 194 0.90 5.14 -11.66
C LEU A 194 -0.05 4.13 -11.01
N LEU A 195 -1.04 3.67 -11.77
CA LEU A 195 -1.94 2.59 -11.40
C LEU A 195 -1.51 1.33 -12.18
N ILE A 196 -1.25 0.23 -11.48
CA ILE A 196 -0.90 -1.08 -12.08
C ILE A 196 -1.97 -2.08 -11.65
N HIS A 197 -2.57 -2.81 -12.60
CA HIS A 197 -3.64 -3.75 -12.29
C HIS A 197 -3.56 -5.00 -13.16
N GLY A 198 -3.85 -6.16 -12.58
CA GLY A 198 -4.01 -7.39 -13.34
C GLY A 198 -5.35 -7.42 -14.06
N GLU A 199 -5.35 -7.77 -15.35
CA GLU A 199 -6.59 -7.84 -16.16
C GLU A 199 -7.60 -8.85 -15.60
N LYS A 200 -7.10 -9.96 -15.04
CA LYS A 200 -7.92 -11.05 -14.48
C LYS A 200 -7.91 -11.05 -12.94
N ASP A 201 -7.85 -9.87 -12.33
CA ASP A 201 -7.95 -9.74 -10.89
C ASP A 201 -9.37 -10.04 -10.41
N GLU A 202 -9.54 -11.17 -9.73
CA GLU A 202 -10.83 -11.64 -9.19
C GLU A 202 -11.11 -11.08 -7.77
N THR A 203 -10.12 -10.49 -7.12
CA THR A 203 -10.23 -9.93 -5.77
C THR A 203 -10.65 -8.46 -5.82
N VAL A 204 -9.94 -7.65 -6.60
CA VAL A 204 -10.26 -6.26 -6.87
C VAL A 204 -10.35 -6.09 -8.39
N PRO A 205 -11.54 -5.89 -8.97
CA PRO A 205 -11.68 -5.70 -10.40
C PRO A 205 -10.85 -4.52 -10.91
N TYR A 206 -10.16 -4.65 -12.05
CA TYR A 206 -9.27 -3.60 -12.57
C TYR A 206 -10.00 -2.28 -12.85
N GLN A 207 -11.32 -2.31 -13.02
CA GLN A 207 -12.17 -1.13 -13.13
C GLN A 207 -12.06 -0.18 -11.92
N VAL A 208 -11.61 -0.69 -10.77
CA VAL A 208 -11.33 0.17 -9.60
C VAL A 208 -10.16 1.12 -9.90
N SER A 209 -9.14 0.70 -10.64
CA SER A 209 -8.10 1.62 -11.13
C SER A 209 -8.62 2.66 -12.10
N GLU A 210 -9.58 2.29 -12.96
CA GLU A 210 -10.26 3.27 -13.81
C GLU A 210 -11.05 4.30 -12.98
N GLN A 211 -11.74 3.84 -11.92
CA GLN A 211 -12.42 4.75 -10.98
C GLN A 211 -11.44 5.70 -10.27
N TYR A 212 -10.27 5.25 -9.86
CA TYR A 212 -9.22 6.12 -9.30
C TYR A 212 -8.80 7.19 -10.30
N ARG A 213 -8.57 6.82 -11.58
CA ARG A 213 -8.27 7.80 -12.62
C ARG A 213 -9.43 8.79 -12.79
N ASP A 214 -10.64 8.28 -13.01
CA ASP A 214 -11.77 9.10 -13.45
C ASP A 214 -12.36 9.97 -12.33
N LEU A 215 -12.35 9.48 -11.08
CA LEU A 215 -12.99 10.14 -9.94
C LEU A 215 -12.01 10.89 -9.01
N ALA A 216 -10.70 10.58 -9.11
CA ALA A 216 -9.71 11.17 -8.22
C ALA A 216 -8.60 11.92 -8.96
N TYR A 217 -7.88 11.27 -9.86
CA TYR A 217 -6.58 11.77 -10.32
C TYR A 217 -6.61 12.43 -11.72
N GLY A 218 -7.58 12.11 -12.56
CA GLY A 218 -7.69 12.65 -13.93
C GLY A 218 -6.40 12.42 -14.73
N ASP A 219 -5.94 13.48 -15.39
CA ASP A 219 -4.72 13.46 -16.23
C ASP A 219 -3.42 13.24 -15.46
N CYS A 220 -3.43 13.30 -14.11
CA CYS A 220 -2.26 12.98 -13.30
C CYS A 220 -1.98 11.48 -13.23
N ALA A 221 -2.94 10.61 -13.60
CA ALA A 221 -2.83 9.17 -13.53
C ALA A 221 -2.55 8.53 -14.88
N SER A 222 -1.59 7.60 -14.90
CA SER A 222 -1.43 6.61 -15.94
C SER A 222 -1.85 5.24 -15.43
N ILE A 223 -2.51 4.43 -16.28
CA ILE A 223 -2.91 3.05 -15.95
C ILE A 223 -2.10 2.08 -16.80
N HIS A 224 -1.52 1.09 -16.14
CA HIS A 224 -0.84 -0.04 -16.76
C HIS A 224 -1.61 -1.32 -16.41
N ILE A 225 -2.34 -1.91 -17.36
CA ILE A 225 -3.01 -3.20 -17.20
C ILE A 225 -2.06 -4.30 -17.64
N VAL A 226 -1.79 -5.25 -16.72
CA VAL A 226 -0.98 -6.43 -17.00
C VAL A 226 -1.90 -7.52 -17.55
N PRO A 227 -1.77 -7.92 -18.83
CA PRO A 227 -2.65 -8.91 -19.45
C PRO A 227 -2.61 -10.24 -18.71
N ASP A 228 -3.77 -10.87 -18.58
CA ASP A 228 -3.97 -12.16 -17.91
C ASP A 228 -3.56 -12.25 -16.44
N ALA A 229 -2.98 -11.20 -15.84
CA ALA A 229 -2.49 -11.22 -14.46
C ALA A 229 -3.62 -11.22 -13.45
N ASN A 230 -3.39 -11.91 -12.33
CA ASN A 230 -4.27 -11.92 -11.16
C ASN A 230 -3.92 -10.80 -10.17
N HIS A 231 -4.58 -10.82 -8.99
CA HIS A 231 -4.47 -9.78 -7.95
C HIS A 231 -3.05 -9.51 -7.47
N THR A 232 -2.24 -10.55 -7.28
CA THR A 232 -0.89 -10.46 -6.70
C THR A 232 0.23 -10.61 -7.73
N PHE A 233 -0.11 -10.66 -9.02
CA PHE A 233 0.86 -10.79 -10.12
C PHE A 233 1.78 -12.01 -9.94
N ASP A 234 1.23 -13.17 -9.57
CA ASP A 234 1.98 -14.38 -9.18
C ASP A 234 2.56 -15.20 -10.35
N GLY A 235 2.70 -14.58 -11.50
CA GLY A 235 3.42 -15.08 -12.67
C GLY A 235 4.74 -14.34 -12.89
N HIS A 236 5.83 -15.07 -13.18
CA HIS A 236 7.15 -14.45 -13.38
C HIS A 236 7.15 -13.36 -14.48
N ALA A 237 6.41 -13.58 -15.58
CA ALA A 237 6.28 -12.59 -16.64
C ALA A 237 5.54 -11.33 -16.16
N TRP A 238 4.44 -11.50 -15.42
CA TRP A 238 3.65 -10.40 -14.86
C TRP A 238 4.44 -9.59 -13.84
N GLU A 239 5.19 -10.27 -12.99
CA GLU A 239 6.09 -9.65 -12.02
C GLU A 239 7.14 -8.78 -12.69
N ASN A 240 7.79 -9.28 -13.76
CA ASN A 240 8.77 -8.51 -14.53
C ASN A 240 8.12 -7.29 -15.21
N GLU A 241 6.90 -7.42 -15.69
CA GLU A 241 6.14 -6.32 -16.29
C GLU A 241 5.82 -5.23 -15.26
N VAL A 242 5.38 -5.62 -14.06
CA VAL A 242 5.19 -4.70 -12.92
C VAL A 242 6.49 -3.96 -12.57
N LEU A 243 7.61 -4.68 -12.45
CA LEU A 243 8.92 -4.07 -12.15
C LEU A 243 9.34 -3.09 -13.25
N ALA A 244 9.09 -3.41 -14.52
CA ALA A 244 9.39 -2.54 -15.65
C ALA A 244 8.52 -1.27 -15.65
N ALA A 245 7.22 -1.39 -15.35
CA ALA A 245 6.30 -0.27 -15.24
C ALA A 245 6.71 0.70 -14.12
N ILE A 246 7.05 0.16 -12.93
CA ILE A 246 7.55 0.97 -11.80
C ILE A 246 8.85 1.67 -12.18
N ARG A 247 9.81 0.94 -12.76
CA ARG A 247 11.09 1.51 -13.20
C ARG A 247 10.89 2.66 -14.20
N GLY A 248 10.03 2.46 -15.21
CA GLY A 248 9.72 3.47 -16.22
C GLY A 248 9.07 4.73 -15.64
N PHE A 249 8.21 4.59 -14.64
CA PHE A 249 7.55 5.70 -13.97
C PHE A 249 8.50 6.51 -13.08
N LEU A 250 9.53 5.89 -12.52
CA LEU A 250 10.49 6.50 -11.62
C LEU A 250 11.73 7.08 -12.32
N ALA A 251 11.95 6.74 -13.59
CA ALA A 251 13.06 7.22 -14.43
C ALA A 251 12.98 8.77 -14.76
#